data_27fe9fbad0b4ce2c1cea3c387695237c
#
_entry.id   27fe9fbad0b4ce2c1cea3c387695237c
#
_cell.length_a   1.000
_cell.length_b   1.000
_cell.length_c   1.000
_cell.angle_alpha   90.00
_cell.angle_beta   90.00
_cell.angle_gamma   90.00
#
_symmetry.space_group_name_H-M   'P 1'
#
loop_
_entity.id
_entity.type
_entity.pdbx_description
1 polymer ?
#
loop_
_entity_poly.entity_id
_entity_poly.type
_entity_poly.pdbx_seq_one_letter_code
_entity_poly.pdbx_strand_id
1 'polypeptide(L)'
;MIPLPLHHLAHHARNFGRTLLMSLFLVACGGGVESGGTGGNASASYVSGPITGFGSVIVGGVRFDDTTATVADAEGDVRSRDDLKLGMTINVRGTPIAGDGSSAATSIVVGSAIVGPVSAIDIGAATLTVLGQPVDVLTTTVFDESLGGALAALSVGDVVEVYALLDTATQRYRATRVERKALALVYQLRGVVENLNSGTRSFTVGGQSISYAALSGGDVPSGLANGSIVRVVLRVIPVAGVREALRLRLGVTAPRDFDEVRIEGLISAFTSSAVFSVDGVPVNAAQASFPDGTAGLAVGVRVALQGAVANGVLNVSRVQIKSPAQVEIDGFELRGLITTLDTTVQRFTLRGVSIDYSGLVDYRDGTQADLRALASVEVRGRLSSDGTRLLATRITFRR
;
A
#
# COMPACT_ATOMS: atom_id res chain seq x y z
N MET A 1 -48.23 -49.48 36.65
CA MET A 1 -48.80 -50.64 35.95
C MET A 1 -47.91 -50.95 34.80
N ILE A 2 -47.15 -51.95 34.89
CA ILE A 2 -46.39 -52.88 34.09
C ILE A 2 -47.30 -53.52 33.02
N PRO A 3 -46.91 -54.12 31.86
CA PRO A 3 -45.58 -54.55 31.42
C PRO A 3 -45.29 -54.46 29.89
N LEU A 4 -44.02 -54.67 29.55
CA LEU A 4 -43.43 -55.29 28.34
C LEU A 4 -44.02 -56.72 28.06
N PRO A 5 -43.85 -57.38 26.89
CA PRO A 5 -42.59 -58.04 26.51
C PRO A 5 -42.26 -58.01 24.97
N LEU A 6 -40.98 -58.04 24.49
CA LEU A 6 -40.06 -59.15 24.19
C LEU A 6 -40.60 -60.34 23.34
N HIS A 7 -39.88 -60.59 22.20
CA HIS A 7 -39.35 -61.87 21.71
C HIS A 7 -39.04 -61.74 20.21
N HIS A 8 -37.87 -62.01 19.82
CA HIS A 8 -37.01 -63.17 19.62
C HIS A 8 -36.83 -63.55 18.14
N LEU A 9 -35.54 -63.65 17.79
CA LEU A 9 -34.77 -64.74 17.19
C LEU A 9 -34.93 -64.92 15.66
N ALA A 10 -33.91 -64.80 14.92
CA ALA A 10 -32.65 -65.52 14.70
C ALA A 10 -32.68 -66.52 13.50
N HIS A 11 -31.54 -66.63 12.84
CA HIS A 11 -30.96 -67.72 11.99
C HIS A 11 -31.41 -67.79 10.53
N HIS A 12 -30.54 -67.92 9.57
CA HIS A 12 -29.49 -68.81 9.28
C HIS A 12 -28.76 -68.41 7.97
N ALA A 13 -27.51 -68.62 8.01
CA ALA A 13 -26.48 -68.84 7.04
C ALA A 13 -26.78 -69.82 5.91
N ARG A 14 -26.10 -69.68 4.80
CA ARG A 14 -25.29 -70.72 4.09
C ARG A 14 -25.12 -70.38 2.60
N ASN A 15 -23.91 -70.08 2.22
CA ASN A 15 -22.95 -70.81 1.39
C ASN A 15 -23.30 -71.26 -0.02
N PHE A 16 -22.22 -71.26 -0.80
CA PHE A 16 -21.87 -71.85 -2.11
C PHE A 16 -21.99 -70.86 -3.27
N GLY A 17 -21.00 -70.53 -4.02
CA GLY A 17 -19.73 -71.22 -4.33
C GLY A 17 -19.54 -71.31 -5.84
N ARG A 18 -18.29 -71.09 -6.29
CA ARG A 18 -17.77 -71.50 -7.61
C ARG A 18 -17.77 -70.43 -8.70
N THR A 19 -16.58 -70.05 -8.96
CA THR A 19 -15.53 -70.40 -9.96
C THR A 19 -15.57 -69.62 -11.25
N LEU A 20 -14.46 -68.89 -11.42
CA LEU A 20 -13.48 -68.94 -12.49
C LEU A 20 -13.96 -68.65 -13.92
N LEU A 21 -13.54 -67.55 -14.51
CA LEU A 21 -12.79 -67.58 -15.76
C LEU A 21 -11.91 -66.33 -15.95
N MET A 22 -10.67 -66.61 -16.09
CA MET A 22 -9.55 -65.81 -16.46
C MET A 22 -9.65 -65.45 -17.94
N SER A 23 -9.57 -64.19 -18.28
CA SER A 23 -9.28 -63.76 -19.66
C SER A 23 -8.34 -62.58 -19.62
N LEU A 24 -7.10 -62.92 -19.87
CA LEU A 24 -5.97 -62.06 -20.11
C LEU A 24 -6.15 -61.37 -21.47
N PHE A 25 -6.28 -60.07 -21.51
CA PHE A 25 -5.99 -59.26 -22.70
C PHE A 25 -4.98 -58.18 -22.34
N LEU A 26 -3.70 -58.49 -22.69
CA LEU A 26 -2.71 -57.46 -22.88
C LEU A 26 -3.06 -56.68 -24.16
N VAL A 27 -3.38 -55.39 -23.99
CA VAL A 27 -3.19 -54.41 -25.06
C VAL A 27 -2.25 -53.36 -24.54
N ALA A 28 -0.98 -53.47 -24.90
CA ALA A 28 -0.02 -52.39 -24.82
C ALA A 28 -0.38 -51.39 -25.95
N CYS A 29 -0.79 -50.20 -25.55
CA CYS A 29 -0.67 -49.03 -26.38
C CYS A 29 -0.19 -47.88 -25.51
N GLY A 30 0.97 -47.34 -25.86
CA GLY A 30 1.58 -46.21 -25.24
C GLY A 30 0.65 -44.98 -25.27
N GLY A 31 0.24 -44.58 -24.11
CA GLY A 31 -0.38 -43.29 -23.87
C GLY A 31 0.54 -42.52 -22.96
N GLY A 32 1.02 -41.38 -23.44
CA GLY A 32 1.88 -40.51 -22.69
C GLY A 32 1.34 -40.28 -21.29
N VAL A 33 2.15 -40.44 -20.31
CA VAL A 33 1.96 -39.84 -19.00
C VAL A 33 1.85 -38.34 -19.24
N GLU A 34 0.62 -37.82 -19.37
CA GLU A 34 0.40 -36.45 -18.97
C GLU A 34 0.92 -36.39 -17.54
N SER A 35 2.11 -35.85 -17.40
CA SER A 35 2.51 -35.18 -16.17
C SER A 35 1.38 -34.23 -15.87
N GLY A 36 0.49 -34.63 -14.96
CA GLY A 36 -0.31 -33.70 -14.22
C GLY A 36 0.68 -32.70 -13.65
N GLY A 37 0.89 -31.60 -14.36
CA GLY A 37 1.57 -30.48 -13.83
C GLY A 37 0.84 -30.16 -12.54
N THR A 38 1.47 -30.45 -11.41
CA THR A 38 1.23 -29.68 -10.20
C THR A 38 1.35 -28.25 -10.70
N GLY A 39 0.18 -27.59 -10.88
CA GLY A 39 0.15 -26.18 -11.12
C GLY A 39 0.95 -25.58 -9.99
N GLY A 40 2.20 -25.29 -10.26
CA GLY A 40 3.00 -24.48 -9.39
C GLY A 40 2.16 -23.22 -9.21
N ASN A 41 1.76 -22.92 -7.98
CA ASN A 41 1.19 -21.63 -7.66
C ASN A 41 2.15 -20.63 -8.29
N ALA A 42 1.69 -19.93 -9.34
CA ALA A 42 2.51 -18.90 -9.94
C ALA A 42 2.90 -17.97 -8.79
N SER A 43 4.21 -17.83 -8.56
CA SER A 43 4.74 -17.03 -7.46
C SER A 43 4.08 -15.67 -7.52
N ALA A 44 3.28 -15.34 -6.51
CA ALA A 44 2.59 -14.07 -6.45
C ALA A 44 3.56 -12.98 -5.99
N SER A 45 3.43 -11.78 -6.51
CA SER A 45 4.19 -10.63 -6.04
C SER A 45 3.37 -9.79 -5.06
N TYR A 46 4.07 -9.14 -4.12
CA TYR A 46 3.52 -8.14 -3.22
C TYR A 46 4.41 -6.89 -3.24
N VAL A 47 3.83 -5.75 -3.54
CA VAL A 47 4.55 -4.48 -3.56
C VAL A 47 3.80 -3.44 -2.74
N SER A 48 4.52 -2.75 -1.84
CA SER A 48 3.98 -1.70 -0.96
C SER A 48 4.79 -0.43 -1.07
N GLY A 49 4.12 0.71 -1.12
CA GLY A 49 4.75 2.02 -1.16
C GLY A 49 3.86 3.09 -1.79
N PRO A 50 4.40 4.30 -2.00
CA PRO A 50 3.67 5.36 -2.69
C PRO A 50 3.61 5.10 -4.20
N ILE A 51 2.50 5.50 -4.82
CA ILE A 51 2.35 5.53 -6.28
C ILE A 51 3.29 6.60 -6.82
N THR A 52 4.22 6.19 -7.69
CA THR A 52 5.19 7.08 -8.35
C THR A 52 4.88 7.30 -9.83
N GLY A 53 3.87 6.64 -10.38
CA GLY A 53 3.51 6.84 -11.77
C GLY A 53 2.27 6.10 -12.24
N PHE A 54 1.87 6.46 -13.47
CA PHE A 54 0.73 5.90 -14.17
C PHE A 54 1.01 5.68 -15.65
N GLY A 55 0.23 4.74 -16.19
CA GLY A 55 0.32 4.26 -17.55
C GLY A 55 0.20 2.74 -17.60
N SER A 56 0.51 2.19 -16.56
CA SER A 56 0.25 1.20 -15.51
C SER A 56 0.52 1.85 -14.16
N VAL A 57 -0.08 1.35 -13.08
CA VAL A 57 0.25 1.86 -11.74
C VAL A 57 1.70 1.50 -11.41
N ILE A 58 2.52 2.50 -11.05
CA ILE A 58 3.93 2.30 -10.69
C ILE A 58 4.09 2.46 -9.19
N VAL A 59 4.58 1.43 -8.52
CA VAL A 59 4.91 1.41 -7.10
C VAL A 59 6.13 0.52 -6.87
N GLY A 60 7.07 0.94 -6.01
CA GLY A 60 8.30 0.19 -5.72
C GLY A 60 9.12 -0.15 -6.97
N GLY A 61 9.05 0.66 -8.03
CA GLY A 61 9.72 0.43 -9.31
C GLY A 61 9.10 -0.69 -10.17
N VAL A 62 7.91 -1.19 -9.82
CA VAL A 62 7.16 -2.18 -10.60
C VAL A 62 6.01 -1.49 -11.32
N ARG A 63 5.81 -1.86 -12.59
CA ARG A 63 4.70 -1.38 -13.44
C ARG A 63 3.59 -2.42 -13.41
N PHE A 64 2.49 -2.12 -12.75
CA PHE A 64 1.33 -3.02 -12.65
C PHE A 64 0.27 -2.66 -13.67
N ASP A 65 -0.03 -3.61 -14.57
CA ASP A 65 -1.28 -3.56 -15.33
C ASP A 65 -2.44 -3.74 -14.34
N ASP A 66 -3.21 -2.69 -14.15
CA ASP A 66 -4.31 -2.60 -13.19
C ASP A 66 -5.69 -2.80 -13.84
N THR A 67 -5.73 -3.19 -15.12
CA THR A 67 -6.96 -3.25 -15.94
C THR A 67 -8.03 -4.16 -15.33
N THR A 68 -7.62 -5.27 -14.71
CA THR A 68 -8.51 -6.26 -14.09
C THR A 68 -8.43 -6.29 -12.57
N ALA A 69 -7.63 -5.39 -11.97
CA ALA A 69 -7.42 -5.37 -10.53
C ALA A 69 -8.68 -4.96 -9.77
N THR A 70 -8.93 -5.60 -8.64
CA THR A 70 -9.88 -5.08 -7.65
C THR A 70 -9.19 -3.97 -6.86
N VAL A 71 -9.85 -2.84 -6.68
CA VAL A 71 -9.35 -1.72 -5.88
C VAL A 71 -10.26 -1.53 -4.67
N ALA A 72 -9.67 -1.45 -3.48
CA ALA A 72 -10.39 -1.18 -2.25
C ALA A 72 -9.54 -0.26 -1.35
N ASP A 73 -10.17 0.39 -0.38
CA ASP A 73 -9.42 1.02 0.69
C ASP A 73 -9.03 0.02 1.79
N ALA A 74 -8.26 0.50 2.76
CA ALA A 74 -7.80 -0.34 3.88
C ALA A 74 -8.96 -0.82 4.77
N GLU A 75 -10.14 -0.24 4.66
CA GLU A 75 -11.35 -0.64 5.39
C GLU A 75 -12.15 -1.72 4.64
N GLY A 76 -11.80 -1.96 3.37
CA GLY A 76 -12.43 -2.94 2.49
C GLY A 76 -13.52 -2.34 1.59
N ASP A 77 -13.70 -1.04 1.62
CA ASP A 77 -14.67 -0.37 0.74
C ASP A 77 -14.11 -0.30 -0.69
N VAL A 78 -14.95 -0.70 -1.65
CA VAL A 78 -14.59 -0.74 -3.07
C VAL A 78 -14.31 0.67 -3.60
N ARG A 79 -13.22 0.82 -4.33
CA ARG A 79 -12.79 2.06 -4.99
C ARG A 79 -12.72 1.88 -6.50
N SER A 80 -12.82 2.99 -7.24
CA SER A 80 -12.51 3.00 -8.66
C SER A 80 -10.99 3.03 -8.89
N ARG A 81 -10.53 2.47 -10.01
CA ARG A 81 -9.15 2.67 -10.47
C ARG A 81 -8.85 4.14 -10.77
N ASP A 82 -9.87 4.90 -11.18
CA ASP A 82 -9.74 6.33 -11.48
C ASP A 82 -9.52 7.18 -10.21
N ASP A 83 -9.80 6.59 -9.02
CA ASP A 83 -9.52 7.23 -7.73
C ASP A 83 -8.04 7.16 -7.34
N LEU A 84 -7.24 6.29 -8.01
CA LEU A 84 -5.81 6.19 -7.75
C LEU A 84 -5.09 7.45 -8.23
N LYS A 85 -4.27 8.05 -7.35
CA LYS A 85 -3.53 9.29 -7.62
C LYS A 85 -2.06 9.16 -7.21
N LEU A 86 -1.21 9.99 -7.82
CA LEU A 86 0.21 10.07 -7.44
C LEU A 86 0.36 10.34 -5.94
N GLY A 87 1.33 9.67 -5.32
CA GLY A 87 1.64 9.82 -3.91
C GLY A 87 0.74 9.06 -2.95
N MET A 88 -0.38 8.46 -3.38
CA MET A 88 -1.15 7.56 -2.53
C MET A 88 -0.32 6.35 -2.14
N THR A 89 -0.35 5.95 -0.88
CA THR A 89 0.27 4.71 -0.40
C THR A 89 -0.66 3.54 -0.68
N ILE A 90 -0.12 2.51 -1.33
CA ILE A 90 -0.87 1.33 -1.74
C ILE A 90 -0.12 0.05 -1.44
N ASN A 91 -0.88 -1.04 -1.34
CA ASN A 91 -0.40 -2.41 -1.35
C ASN A 91 -0.96 -3.10 -2.59
N VAL A 92 -0.09 -3.62 -3.43
CA VAL A 92 -0.47 -4.34 -4.66
C VAL A 92 -0.09 -5.80 -4.53
N ARG A 93 -1.05 -6.68 -4.83
CA ARG A 93 -0.79 -8.09 -5.11
C ARG A 93 -0.88 -8.30 -6.60
N GLY A 94 0.06 -9.02 -7.14
CA GLY A 94 0.14 -9.26 -8.59
C GLY A 94 0.70 -10.62 -8.95
N THR A 95 0.79 -10.86 -10.23
CA THR A 95 1.52 -11.98 -10.81
C THR A 95 3.03 -11.82 -10.57
N PRO A 96 3.88 -12.82 -10.86
CA PRO A 96 5.34 -12.64 -10.80
C PRO A 96 5.79 -11.41 -11.55
N ILE A 97 6.81 -10.74 -11.02
CA ILE A 97 7.40 -9.57 -11.68
C ILE A 97 8.28 -10.07 -12.83
N ALA A 98 7.93 -9.67 -14.05
CA ALA A 98 8.71 -10.02 -15.24
C ALA A 98 10.09 -9.34 -15.23
N GLY A 99 11.01 -9.84 -16.07
CA GLY A 99 12.37 -9.30 -16.15
C GLY A 99 12.46 -7.84 -16.61
N ASP A 100 11.41 -7.30 -17.23
CA ASP A 100 11.28 -5.89 -17.62
C ASP A 100 10.68 -5.01 -16.50
N GLY A 101 10.39 -5.60 -15.33
CA GLY A 101 9.80 -4.92 -14.18
C GLY A 101 8.28 -4.74 -14.26
N SER A 102 7.60 -5.44 -15.16
CA SER A 102 6.13 -5.42 -15.27
C SER A 102 5.48 -6.58 -14.51
N SER A 103 4.22 -6.40 -14.12
CA SER A 103 3.36 -7.40 -13.49
C SER A 103 1.89 -7.06 -13.75
N ALA A 104 0.97 -8.03 -13.63
CA ALA A 104 -0.45 -7.76 -13.63
C ALA A 104 -0.95 -7.68 -12.17
N ALA A 105 -1.61 -6.58 -11.82
CA ALA A 105 -2.22 -6.44 -10.51
C ALA A 105 -3.48 -7.31 -10.41
N THR A 106 -3.61 -8.04 -9.31
CA THR A 106 -4.84 -8.77 -8.96
C THR A 106 -5.68 -8.01 -7.95
N SER A 107 -5.02 -7.32 -7.00
CA SER A 107 -5.69 -6.44 -6.05
C SER A 107 -4.80 -5.27 -5.65
N ILE A 108 -5.43 -4.12 -5.43
CA ILE A 108 -4.81 -2.90 -4.96
C ILE A 108 -5.58 -2.44 -3.72
N VAL A 109 -4.87 -2.25 -2.61
CA VAL A 109 -5.44 -1.71 -1.38
C VAL A 109 -4.82 -0.34 -1.12
N VAL A 110 -5.67 0.69 -1.08
CA VAL A 110 -5.27 2.07 -0.80
C VAL A 110 -5.28 2.29 0.71
N GLY A 111 -4.20 2.80 1.27
CA GLY A 111 -4.05 2.99 2.71
C GLY A 111 -3.65 4.42 3.09
N SER A 112 -4.62 5.30 3.37
CA SER A 112 -4.31 6.58 4.00
C SER A 112 -3.83 6.38 5.44
N ALA A 113 -2.94 7.26 5.90
CA ALA A 113 -2.46 7.23 7.29
C ALA A 113 -3.42 7.95 8.24
N ILE A 114 -3.97 9.09 7.80
CA ILE A 114 -4.86 9.92 8.62
C ILE A 114 -6.00 10.47 7.74
N VAL A 115 -7.21 10.40 8.26
CA VAL A 115 -8.35 11.19 7.77
C VAL A 115 -8.92 11.98 8.95
N GLY A 116 -8.86 13.31 8.89
CA GLY A 116 -9.34 14.12 10.00
C GLY A 116 -9.13 15.62 9.83
N PRO A 117 -9.53 16.43 10.83
CA PRO A 117 -9.43 17.87 10.78
C PRO A 117 -7.98 18.34 11.00
N VAL A 118 -7.62 19.35 10.26
CA VAL A 118 -6.39 20.13 10.48
C VAL A 118 -6.57 20.98 11.73
N SER A 119 -5.65 20.88 12.67
CA SER A 119 -5.66 21.68 13.92
C SER A 119 -4.58 22.75 13.97
N ALA A 120 -3.51 22.62 13.19
CA ALA A 120 -2.46 23.61 13.05
C ALA A 120 -1.77 23.50 11.68
N ILE A 121 -1.24 24.63 11.20
CA ILE A 121 -0.46 24.71 9.95
C ILE A 121 0.72 25.64 10.23
N ASP A 122 1.93 25.20 9.88
CA ASP A 122 3.14 26.00 9.87
C ASP A 122 3.76 25.95 8.46
N ILE A 123 3.55 27.01 7.70
CA ILE A 123 4.05 27.11 6.32
C ILE A 123 5.58 27.20 6.32
N GLY A 124 6.17 27.91 7.29
CA GLY A 124 7.61 28.11 7.37
C GLY A 124 8.38 26.83 7.69
N ALA A 125 7.82 26.01 8.56
CA ALA A 125 8.36 24.69 8.90
C ALA A 125 7.89 23.59 7.94
N ALA A 126 7.00 23.88 6.99
CA ALA A 126 6.35 22.92 6.10
C ALA A 126 5.70 21.75 6.86
N THR A 127 4.89 22.07 7.88
CA THR A 127 4.21 21.07 8.72
C THR A 127 2.74 21.40 8.91
N LEU A 128 1.93 20.36 9.15
CA LEU A 128 0.55 20.50 9.61
C LEU A 128 0.27 19.49 10.73
N THR A 129 -0.76 19.75 11.53
CA THR A 129 -1.24 18.83 12.55
C THR A 129 -2.66 18.37 12.17
N VAL A 130 -2.86 17.05 12.05
CA VAL A 130 -4.14 16.43 11.71
C VAL A 130 -4.52 15.42 12.77
N LEU A 131 -5.70 15.54 13.38
CA LEU A 131 -6.10 14.69 14.51
C LEU A 131 -5.05 14.64 15.65
N GLY A 132 -4.37 15.76 15.91
CA GLY A 132 -3.31 15.83 16.92
C GLY A 132 -1.99 15.15 16.48
N GLN A 133 -1.87 14.70 15.24
CA GLN A 133 -0.69 14.05 14.69
C GLN A 133 0.17 15.04 13.91
N PRO A 134 1.47 15.14 14.18
CA PRO A 134 2.37 16.00 13.40
C PRO A 134 2.68 15.38 12.03
N VAL A 135 2.48 16.15 10.98
CA VAL A 135 2.70 15.73 9.58
C VAL A 135 3.73 16.64 8.94
N ASP A 136 4.80 16.06 8.42
CA ASP A 136 5.84 16.75 7.65
C ASP A 136 5.46 16.75 6.16
N VAL A 137 5.46 17.92 5.57
CA VAL A 137 5.28 18.13 4.14
C VAL A 137 6.65 18.22 3.48
N LEU A 138 6.92 17.32 2.56
CA LEU A 138 8.20 17.23 1.85
C LEU A 138 8.09 17.86 0.47
N THR A 139 9.22 18.16 -0.16
CA THR A 139 9.29 18.60 -1.58
C THR A 139 8.68 17.60 -2.55
N THR A 140 8.55 16.32 -2.12
CA THR A 140 7.94 15.23 -2.86
C THR A 140 6.49 14.94 -2.46
N THR A 141 5.89 15.73 -1.57
CA THR A 141 4.47 15.60 -1.20
C THR A 141 3.58 16.12 -2.32
N VAL A 142 2.72 15.25 -2.83
CA VAL A 142 1.73 15.61 -3.86
C VAL A 142 0.51 16.23 -3.19
N PHE A 143 0.06 17.36 -3.66
CA PHE A 143 -1.20 17.95 -3.21
C PHE A 143 -2.31 17.70 -4.23
N ASP A 144 -3.54 17.54 -3.76
CA ASP A 144 -4.71 17.49 -4.62
C ASP A 144 -4.84 18.79 -5.42
N GLU A 145 -5.30 18.70 -6.67
CA GLU A 145 -5.41 19.85 -7.58
C GLU A 145 -6.36 20.94 -7.04
N SER A 146 -7.38 20.56 -6.24
CA SER A 146 -8.27 21.50 -5.56
C SER A 146 -7.54 22.38 -4.53
N LEU A 147 -6.31 21.98 -4.14
CA LEU A 147 -5.43 22.71 -3.24
C LEU A 147 -4.39 23.52 -4.04
N GLY A 148 -4.86 24.40 -4.92
CA GLY A 148 -4.02 25.19 -5.85
C GLY A 148 -2.93 26.07 -5.21
N GLY A 149 -2.79 26.08 -3.90
CA GLY A 149 -1.71 26.73 -3.14
C GLY A 149 -1.01 25.76 -2.21
N ALA A 150 -1.15 24.46 -2.42
CA ALA A 150 -0.56 23.41 -1.59
C ALA A 150 -0.91 23.60 -0.09
N LEU A 151 0.10 23.61 0.79
CA LEU A 151 -0.10 23.80 2.23
C LEU A 151 -0.78 25.14 2.57
N ALA A 152 -0.48 26.20 1.82
CA ALA A 152 -1.06 27.54 2.04
C ALA A 152 -2.55 27.64 1.67
N ALA A 153 -3.09 26.69 0.91
CA ALA A 153 -4.51 26.63 0.57
C ALA A 153 -5.35 25.93 1.64
N LEU A 154 -4.73 25.33 2.64
CA LEU A 154 -5.41 24.70 3.77
C LEU A 154 -5.70 25.70 4.87
N SER A 155 -6.78 25.46 5.61
CA SER A 155 -7.18 26.21 6.79
C SER A 155 -7.38 25.27 7.99
N VAL A 156 -7.19 25.78 9.19
CA VAL A 156 -7.57 25.07 10.42
C VAL A 156 -9.06 24.75 10.37
N GLY A 157 -9.41 23.51 10.65
CA GLY A 157 -10.77 22.98 10.53
C GLY A 157 -11.06 22.23 9.22
N ASP A 158 -10.25 22.43 8.16
CA ASP A 158 -10.37 21.62 6.94
C ASP A 158 -10.17 20.13 7.28
N VAL A 159 -11.00 19.29 6.73
CA VAL A 159 -10.79 17.83 6.82
C VAL A 159 -9.92 17.42 5.65
N VAL A 160 -8.84 16.69 5.96
CA VAL A 160 -7.90 16.18 4.96
C VAL A 160 -7.73 14.68 5.07
N GLU A 161 -7.39 14.05 3.95
CA GLU A 161 -6.86 12.70 3.88
C GLU A 161 -5.37 12.79 3.59
N VAL A 162 -4.55 12.18 4.45
CA VAL A 162 -3.10 12.20 4.37
C VAL A 162 -2.61 10.78 4.11
N TYR A 163 -1.92 10.61 3.00
CA TYR A 163 -1.11 9.43 2.72
C TYR A 163 0.31 9.73 3.18
N ALA A 164 0.87 8.86 3.99
CA ALA A 164 2.15 9.15 4.63
C ALA A 164 2.88 7.89 5.08
N LEU A 165 4.19 8.00 5.25
CA LEU A 165 5.02 7.04 5.95
C LEU A 165 5.14 7.47 7.43
N LEU A 166 4.90 6.54 8.36
CA LEU A 166 4.97 6.80 9.80
C LEU A 166 6.39 6.58 10.31
N ASP A 167 7.00 7.64 10.83
CA ASP A 167 8.24 7.55 11.61
C ASP A 167 7.88 7.21 13.07
N THR A 168 8.11 5.96 13.43
CA THR A 168 7.74 5.44 14.75
C THR A 168 8.61 5.96 15.88
N ALA A 169 9.83 6.46 15.60
CA ALA A 169 10.71 7.02 16.60
C ALA A 169 10.27 8.42 17.05
N THR A 170 9.81 9.23 16.08
CA THR A 170 9.40 10.62 16.32
C THR A 170 7.88 10.77 16.35
N GLN A 171 7.16 9.71 16.00
CA GLN A 171 5.70 9.69 15.80
C GLN A 171 5.20 10.75 14.82
N ARG A 172 6.04 11.12 13.85
CA ARG A 172 5.74 12.06 12.79
C ARG A 172 5.36 11.32 11.51
N TYR A 173 4.52 11.93 10.72
CA TYR A 173 4.06 11.38 9.44
C TYR A 173 4.72 12.15 8.30
N ARG A 174 5.48 11.47 7.45
CA ARG A 174 6.06 12.06 6.24
C ARG A 174 5.05 11.93 5.12
N ALA A 175 4.37 13.03 4.79
CA ALA A 175 3.32 13.01 3.79
C ALA A 175 3.86 12.69 2.40
N THR A 176 3.20 11.77 1.72
CA THR A 176 3.41 11.47 0.30
C THR A 176 2.32 12.10 -0.56
N ARG A 177 1.09 12.25 0.01
CA ARG A 177 -0.02 12.98 -0.63
C ARG A 177 -0.95 13.55 0.43
N VAL A 178 -1.51 14.74 0.14
CA VAL A 178 -2.55 15.39 0.95
C VAL A 178 -3.73 15.76 0.06
N GLU A 179 -4.92 15.36 0.45
CA GLU A 179 -6.18 15.66 -0.24
C GLU A 179 -7.16 16.34 0.70
N ARG A 180 -7.96 17.29 0.20
CA ARG A 180 -9.09 17.82 0.94
C ARG A 180 -10.26 16.86 0.86
N LYS A 181 -10.92 16.61 1.99
CA LYS A 181 -12.16 15.86 2.07
C LYS A 181 -13.31 16.83 2.36
N ALA A 182 -14.23 16.98 1.41
CA ALA A 182 -15.39 17.85 1.62
C ALA A 182 -16.31 17.37 2.74
N LEU A 183 -16.40 16.04 2.92
CA LEU A 183 -17.21 15.40 3.94
C LEU A 183 -16.51 14.13 4.42
N ALA A 184 -16.41 13.94 5.73
CA ALA A 184 -15.99 12.69 6.35
C ALA A 184 -17.02 12.25 7.40
N LEU A 185 -17.59 11.07 7.19
CA LEU A 185 -18.54 10.46 8.15
C LEU A 185 -17.82 9.80 9.32
N VAL A 186 -16.58 9.44 9.12
CA VAL A 186 -15.66 8.85 10.11
C VAL A 186 -14.27 9.44 9.92
N TYR A 187 -13.47 9.44 10.98
CA TYR A 187 -12.05 9.73 10.88
C TYR A 187 -11.26 8.43 10.89
N GLN A 188 -10.04 8.48 10.38
CA GLN A 188 -9.13 7.33 10.35
C GLN A 188 -7.75 7.74 10.87
N LEU A 189 -7.13 6.84 11.60
CA LEU A 189 -5.79 7.05 12.15
C LEU A 189 -5.02 5.74 12.14
N ARG A 190 -3.86 5.72 11.51
CA ARG A 190 -2.85 4.67 11.63
C ARG A 190 -1.72 5.20 12.50
N GLY A 191 -1.38 4.56 13.60
CA GLY A 191 -0.32 5.04 14.47
C GLY A 191 0.09 4.05 15.54
N VAL A 192 1.02 4.46 16.40
CA VAL A 192 1.57 3.64 17.48
C VAL A 192 0.70 3.78 18.73
N VAL A 193 0.35 2.67 19.34
CA VAL A 193 -0.40 2.59 20.61
C VAL A 193 0.49 2.99 21.78
N GLU A 194 0.02 3.91 22.57
CA GLU A 194 0.63 4.32 23.84
C GLU A 194 -0.43 4.35 24.94
N ASN A 195 0.00 4.29 26.19
CA ASN A 195 -0.86 4.39 27.36
C ASN A 195 -2.07 3.43 27.32
N LEU A 196 -1.85 2.21 26.81
CA LEU A 196 -2.91 1.20 26.75
C LEU A 196 -3.39 0.85 28.15
N ASN A 197 -4.69 1.02 28.36
CA ASN A 197 -5.39 0.63 29.58
C ASN A 197 -6.50 -0.35 29.24
N SER A 198 -6.29 -1.62 29.56
CA SER A 198 -7.26 -2.69 29.30
C SER A 198 -8.49 -2.61 30.22
N GLY A 199 -8.36 -2.02 31.41
CA GLY A 199 -9.46 -1.85 32.37
C GLY A 199 -10.49 -0.83 31.90
N THR A 200 -10.03 0.34 31.43
CA THR A 200 -10.89 1.40 30.86
C THR A 200 -11.11 1.20 29.36
N ARG A 201 -10.45 0.22 28.76
CA ARG A 201 -10.46 -0.05 27.30
C ARG A 201 -10.16 1.19 26.49
N SER A 202 -9.00 1.81 26.77
CA SER A 202 -8.54 3.04 26.11
C SER A 202 -7.05 3.00 25.83
N PHE A 203 -6.61 3.81 24.90
CA PHE A 203 -5.20 4.05 24.58
C PHE A 203 -5.05 5.45 23.93
N THR A 204 -3.81 5.85 23.70
CA THR A 204 -3.52 7.05 22.90
C THR A 204 -2.75 6.67 21.64
N VAL A 205 -2.92 7.49 20.61
CA VAL A 205 -2.06 7.52 19.43
C VAL A 205 -1.58 8.96 19.28
N GLY A 206 -0.29 9.20 19.51
CA GLY A 206 0.21 10.56 19.67
C GLY A 206 -0.62 11.35 20.68
N GLY A 207 -1.11 12.53 20.32
CA GLY A 207 -1.98 13.35 21.18
C GLY A 207 -3.46 12.95 21.22
N GLN A 208 -3.89 11.93 20.47
CA GLN A 208 -5.31 11.57 20.38
C GLN A 208 -5.67 10.45 21.36
N SER A 209 -6.55 10.76 22.33
CA SER A 209 -7.14 9.76 23.23
C SER A 209 -8.25 9.00 22.51
N ILE A 210 -8.24 7.66 22.64
CA ILE A 210 -9.15 6.76 21.94
C ILE A 210 -9.74 5.76 22.95
N SER A 211 -11.06 5.63 22.94
CA SER A 211 -11.78 4.58 23.66
C SER A 211 -12.23 3.50 22.69
N TYR A 212 -11.95 2.24 23.02
CA TYR A 212 -12.47 1.08 22.30
C TYR A 212 -13.46 0.27 23.15
N ALA A 213 -14.04 0.93 24.17
CA ALA A 213 -14.98 0.28 25.10
C ALA A 213 -16.25 -0.24 24.41
N ALA A 214 -16.68 0.42 23.34
CA ALA A 214 -17.87 0.03 22.57
C ALA A 214 -17.64 -1.16 21.63
N LEU A 215 -16.39 -1.53 21.35
CA LEU A 215 -16.09 -2.69 20.50
C LEU A 215 -16.37 -3.99 21.24
N SER A 216 -16.90 -4.99 20.55
CA SER A 216 -17.00 -6.35 21.11
C SER A 216 -15.61 -6.96 21.32
N GLY A 217 -15.52 -8.00 22.16
CA GLY A 217 -14.23 -8.65 22.43
C GLY A 217 -13.57 -9.25 21.18
N GLY A 218 -14.38 -9.74 20.23
CA GLY A 218 -13.90 -10.29 18.95
C GLY A 218 -13.40 -9.25 17.96
N ASP A 219 -13.77 -7.97 18.13
CA ASP A 219 -13.36 -6.87 17.26
C ASP A 219 -12.07 -6.18 17.74
N VAL A 220 -11.58 -6.57 18.93
CA VAL A 220 -10.30 -6.10 19.45
C VAL A 220 -9.21 -7.07 19.00
N PRO A 221 -8.17 -6.61 18.27
CA PRO A 221 -7.15 -7.51 17.78
C PRO A 221 -6.36 -8.17 18.91
N SER A 222 -6.14 -9.47 18.80
CA SER A 222 -5.23 -10.19 19.68
C SER A 222 -3.81 -9.62 19.53
N GLY A 223 -3.12 -9.40 20.65
CA GLY A 223 -1.78 -8.81 20.64
C GLY A 223 -1.75 -7.28 20.64
N LEU A 224 -2.88 -6.60 20.88
CA LEU A 224 -2.89 -5.16 21.13
C LEU A 224 -2.04 -4.84 22.37
N ALA A 225 -0.99 -4.07 22.20
CA ALA A 225 -0.03 -3.69 23.25
C ALA A 225 0.52 -2.28 22.98
N ASN A 226 1.15 -1.66 23.97
CA ASN A 226 1.95 -0.46 23.76
C ASN A 226 3.06 -0.76 22.74
N GLY A 227 3.27 0.15 21.80
CA GLY A 227 4.17 -0.03 20.67
C GLY A 227 3.55 -0.72 19.44
N SER A 228 2.36 -1.33 19.56
CA SER A 228 1.65 -1.87 18.40
C SER A 228 1.26 -0.76 17.43
N ILE A 229 1.51 -0.96 16.15
CA ILE A 229 0.94 -0.09 15.11
C ILE A 229 -0.48 -0.55 14.88
N VAL A 230 -1.44 0.37 14.98
CA VAL A 230 -2.85 0.12 14.77
C VAL A 230 -3.42 0.99 13.65
N ARG A 231 -4.53 0.56 13.09
CA ARG A 231 -5.43 1.33 12.26
C ARG A 231 -6.78 1.41 12.96
N VAL A 232 -7.26 2.63 13.17
CA VAL A 232 -8.50 2.89 13.91
C VAL A 232 -9.43 3.74 13.06
N VAL A 233 -10.69 3.32 12.97
CA VAL A 233 -11.79 4.14 12.46
C VAL A 233 -12.47 4.79 13.66
N LEU A 234 -12.66 6.10 13.63
CA LEU A 234 -13.05 6.92 14.76
C LEU A 234 -14.36 7.67 14.49
N ARG A 235 -15.16 7.89 15.52
CA ARG A 235 -16.25 8.86 15.46
C ARG A 235 -15.71 10.26 15.24
N VAL A 236 -16.43 11.03 14.42
CA VAL A 236 -16.09 12.42 14.10
C VAL A 236 -16.17 13.32 15.35
N ILE A 237 -17.19 13.12 16.19
CA ILE A 237 -17.43 13.95 17.39
C ILE A 237 -16.81 13.26 18.60
N PRO A 238 -15.83 13.88 19.28
CA PRO A 238 -15.28 13.36 20.53
C PRO A 238 -16.23 13.62 21.70
N VAL A 239 -16.17 12.76 22.72
CA VAL A 239 -16.86 12.99 24.01
C VAL A 239 -15.77 13.27 25.05
N ALA A 240 -15.83 14.43 25.68
CA ALA A 240 -14.83 14.88 26.67
C ALA A 240 -13.38 14.75 26.16
N GLY A 241 -13.14 15.05 24.88
CA GLY A 241 -11.80 14.96 24.26
C GLY A 241 -11.38 13.54 23.83
N VAL A 242 -12.16 12.53 24.14
CA VAL A 242 -11.89 11.11 23.78
C VAL A 242 -12.73 10.74 22.57
N ARG A 243 -12.08 10.14 21.55
CA ARG A 243 -12.78 9.62 20.38
C ARG A 243 -13.08 8.14 20.55
N GLU A 244 -14.28 7.77 20.18
CA GLU A 244 -14.73 6.37 20.18
C GLU A 244 -14.22 5.66 18.92
N ALA A 245 -13.59 4.51 19.09
CA ALA A 245 -13.23 3.62 18.02
C ALA A 245 -14.47 2.85 17.53
N LEU A 246 -14.73 2.93 16.23
CA LEU A 246 -15.76 2.16 15.51
C LEU A 246 -15.19 0.86 14.96
N ARG A 247 -13.89 0.84 14.67
CA ARG A 247 -13.13 -0.33 14.19
C ARG A 247 -11.68 -0.21 14.63
N LEU A 248 -11.08 -1.31 15.02
CA LEU A 248 -9.69 -1.36 15.46
C LEU A 248 -9.02 -2.59 14.85
N ARG A 249 -7.89 -2.42 14.18
CA ARG A 249 -7.08 -3.50 13.61
C ARG A 249 -5.61 -3.24 13.86
N LEU A 250 -4.77 -4.28 13.84
CA LEU A 250 -3.34 -4.07 13.74
C LEU A 250 -3.03 -3.42 12.38
N GLY A 251 -2.21 -2.37 12.41
CA GLY A 251 -1.88 -1.56 11.24
C GLY A 251 -0.74 -2.13 10.41
N VAL A 252 -0.22 -3.30 10.81
CA VAL A 252 0.81 -4.05 10.09
C VAL A 252 0.16 -5.30 9.55
N THR A 253 0.13 -5.40 8.23
CA THR A 253 -0.20 -6.66 7.57
C THR A 253 1.07 -7.15 6.90
N ALA A 254 1.87 -7.94 7.61
CA ALA A 254 2.96 -8.65 6.96
C ALA A 254 2.34 -9.54 5.88
N PRO A 255 2.77 -9.42 4.62
CA PRO A 255 2.32 -10.34 3.60
C PRO A 255 2.69 -11.77 4.03
N ARG A 256 1.77 -12.72 3.82
CA ARG A 256 2.03 -14.14 4.10
C ARG A 256 2.61 -14.74 2.83
N ASP A 257 3.77 -15.39 2.97
CA ASP A 257 4.39 -16.28 1.95
C ASP A 257 4.26 -15.77 0.49
N PHE A 258 5.04 -14.73 0.19
CA PHE A 258 5.25 -14.23 -1.16
C PHE A 258 6.70 -14.44 -1.57
N ASP A 259 6.92 -14.97 -2.77
CA ASP A 259 8.27 -15.20 -3.30
C ASP A 259 8.93 -13.91 -3.82
N GLU A 260 8.13 -12.92 -4.19
CA GLU A 260 8.61 -11.62 -4.67
C GLU A 260 7.93 -10.50 -3.88
N VAL A 261 8.70 -9.84 -3.03
CA VAL A 261 8.23 -8.74 -2.20
C VAL A 261 9.09 -7.50 -2.43
N ARG A 262 8.44 -6.35 -2.63
CA ARG A 262 9.08 -5.05 -2.56
C ARG A 262 8.32 -4.16 -1.60
N ILE A 263 9.03 -3.59 -0.63
CA ILE A 263 8.45 -2.67 0.35
C ILE A 263 9.27 -1.39 0.34
N GLU A 264 8.60 -0.26 0.19
CA GLU A 264 9.18 1.05 0.44
C GLU A 264 8.51 1.66 1.66
N GLY A 265 9.31 1.93 2.72
CA GLY A 265 8.82 2.41 4.00
C GLY A 265 9.92 2.97 4.87
N LEU A 266 9.58 3.32 6.12
CA LEU A 266 10.56 3.78 7.12
C LEU A 266 10.98 2.62 8.02
N ILE A 267 12.26 2.58 8.38
CA ILE A 267 12.74 1.65 9.42
C ILE A 267 12.02 2.00 10.72
N SER A 268 11.25 1.06 11.25
CA SER A 268 10.42 1.25 12.45
C SER A 268 11.07 0.70 13.73
N ALA A 269 12.00 -0.24 13.60
CA ALA A 269 12.87 -0.74 14.66
C ALA A 269 14.20 -1.16 14.05
N PHE A 270 15.31 -0.93 14.78
CA PHE A 270 16.66 -1.21 14.28
C PHE A 270 17.50 -1.87 15.36
N THR A 271 17.90 -3.10 15.16
CA THR A 271 18.82 -3.85 16.02
C THR A 271 20.23 -3.86 15.41
N SER A 272 20.29 -4.13 14.11
CA SER A 272 21.53 -4.12 13.32
C SER A 272 21.18 -4.00 11.83
N SER A 273 22.19 -3.82 10.96
CA SER A 273 21.96 -3.86 9.50
C SER A 273 21.42 -5.20 9.00
N ALA A 274 21.59 -6.28 9.75
CA ALA A 274 21.08 -7.61 9.43
C ALA A 274 19.65 -7.83 9.97
N VAL A 275 19.22 -7.11 11.02
CA VAL A 275 17.93 -7.34 11.70
C VAL A 275 17.31 -5.98 12.06
N PHE A 276 16.18 -5.67 11.42
CA PHE A 276 15.41 -4.46 11.66
C PHE A 276 13.94 -4.70 11.27
N SER A 277 13.11 -3.69 11.38
CA SER A 277 11.73 -3.74 10.89
C SER A 277 11.45 -2.52 10.01
N VAL A 278 10.59 -2.67 9.01
CA VAL A 278 10.11 -1.58 8.16
C VAL A 278 8.59 -1.54 8.24
N ASP A 279 8.02 -0.40 8.63
CA ASP A 279 6.57 -0.25 8.85
C ASP A 279 5.97 -1.33 9.77
N GLY A 280 6.78 -1.84 10.74
CA GLY A 280 6.40 -2.92 11.64
C GLY A 280 6.61 -4.33 11.09
N VAL A 281 6.97 -4.50 9.82
CA VAL A 281 7.29 -5.82 9.23
C VAL A 281 8.71 -6.21 9.62
N PRO A 282 8.92 -7.37 10.29
CA PRO A 282 10.26 -7.86 10.61
C PRO A 282 11.07 -8.18 9.34
N VAL A 283 12.32 -7.74 9.33
CA VAL A 283 13.25 -7.89 8.20
C VAL A 283 14.49 -8.65 8.63
N ASN A 284 14.83 -9.68 7.87
CA ASN A 284 16.11 -10.39 7.93
C ASN A 284 16.92 -9.98 6.70
N ALA A 285 17.97 -9.20 6.90
CA ALA A 285 18.87 -8.70 5.87
C ALA A 285 20.30 -9.29 5.95
N ALA A 286 20.47 -10.42 6.64
CA ALA A 286 21.78 -11.04 6.85
C ALA A 286 22.50 -11.43 5.53
N GLN A 287 21.73 -11.65 4.46
CA GLN A 287 22.24 -12.00 3.13
C GLN A 287 21.97 -10.89 2.08
N ALA A 288 21.56 -9.71 2.52
CA ALA A 288 21.20 -8.63 1.63
C ALA A 288 22.43 -7.91 1.05
N SER A 289 22.29 -7.40 -0.17
CA SER A 289 23.19 -6.40 -0.72
C SER A 289 22.77 -4.99 -0.28
N PHE A 290 23.74 -4.15 0.00
CA PHE A 290 23.54 -2.75 0.43
C PHE A 290 24.30 -1.81 -0.53
N PRO A 291 23.71 -1.42 -1.67
CA PRO A 291 24.40 -0.57 -2.65
C PRO A 291 24.88 0.76 -2.11
N ASP A 292 24.14 1.33 -1.13
CA ASP A 292 24.45 2.60 -0.51
C ASP A 292 25.25 2.44 0.81
N GLY A 293 25.72 1.21 1.11
CA GLY A 293 26.34 0.87 2.38
C GLY A 293 25.32 0.75 3.53
N THR A 294 25.82 0.50 4.75
CA THR A 294 25.01 0.29 5.96
C THR A 294 25.07 1.45 6.95
N ALA A 295 26.04 2.36 6.80
CA ALA A 295 26.33 3.43 7.77
C ALA A 295 25.16 4.41 8.00
N GLY A 296 24.27 4.55 7.02
CA GLY A 296 23.11 5.43 7.11
C GLY A 296 21.83 4.77 7.64
N LEU A 297 21.86 3.49 8.00
CA LEU A 297 20.67 2.78 8.47
C LEU A 297 20.37 3.09 9.94
N ALA A 298 19.18 3.58 10.22
CA ALA A 298 18.66 3.86 11.55
C ALA A 298 17.13 3.91 11.52
N VAL A 299 16.47 3.91 12.68
CA VAL A 299 15.02 4.17 12.78
C VAL A 299 14.68 5.50 12.11
N GLY A 300 13.58 5.53 11.36
CA GLY A 300 13.12 6.69 10.58
C GLY A 300 13.78 6.84 9.21
N VAL A 301 14.80 6.05 8.87
CA VAL A 301 15.39 6.07 7.52
C VAL A 301 14.45 5.39 6.52
N ARG A 302 14.20 6.06 5.38
CA ARG A 302 13.40 5.51 4.28
C ARG A 302 14.25 4.53 3.47
N VAL A 303 13.73 3.34 3.28
CA VAL A 303 14.39 2.27 2.53
C VAL A 303 13.44 1.63 1.52
N ALA A 304 14.00 1.13 0.42
CA ALA A 304 13.34 0.22 -0.50
C ALA A 304 13.97 -1.18 -0.35
N LEU A 305 13.15 -2.16 -0.11
CA LEU A 305 13.50 -3.55 0.15
C LEU A 305 13.04 -4.45 -0.98
N GLN A 306 13.84 -5.46 -1.32
CA GLN A 306 13.47 -6.53 -2.25
C GLN A 306 13.80 -7.87 -1.59
N GLY A 307 12.90 -8.84 -1.69
CA GLY A 307 13.09 -10.16 -1.08
C GLY A 307 11.87 -11.06 -1.19
N ALA A 308 11.74 -11.97 -0.24
CA ALA A 308 10.62 -12.88 -0.10
C ALA A 308 10.15 -12.93 1.35
N VAL A 309 8.86 -13.18 1.58
CA VAL A 309 8.33 -13.39 2.93
C VAL A 309 8.15 -14.88 3.18
N ALA A 310 8.73 -15.34 4.28
CA ALA A 310 8.52 -16.68 4.79
C ALA A 310 8.24 -16.60 6.30
N ASN A 311 7.18 -17.26 6.75
CA ASN A 311 6.76 -17.28 8.17
C ASN A 311 6.60 -15.86 8.79
N GLY A 312 6.11 -14.90 8.02
CA GLY A 312 5.89 -13.52 8.47
C GLY A 312 7.16 -12.66 8.60
N VAL A 313 8.33 -13.16 8.19
CA VAL A 313 9.60 -12.43 8.15
C VAL A 313 9.98 -12.15 6.70
N LEU A 314 10.30 -10.90 6.39
CA LEU A 314 10.80 -10.50 5.09
C LEU A 314 12.32 -10.79 5.01
N ASN A 315 12.69 -11.84 4.29
CA ASN A 315 14.07 -12.15 3.97
C ASN A 315 14.47 -11.35 2.73
N VAL A 316 15.31 -10.34 2.92
CA VAL A 316 15.66 -9.41 1.84
C VAL A 316 16.96 -9.78 1.16
N SER A 317 16.98 -9.63 -0.16
CA SER A 317 18.16 -9.76 -1.02
C SER A 317 18.82 -8.41 -1.30
N ARG A 318 18.07 -7.30 -1.16
CA ARG A 318 18.55 -5.94 -1.43
C ARG A 318 17.88 -4.94 -0.51
N VAL A 319 18.71 -4.04 0.06
CA VAL A 319 18.27 -2.88 0.85
C VAL A 319 18.86 -1.63 0.21
N GLN A 320 18.02 -0.70 -0.20
CA GLN A 320 18.43 0.57 -0.78
C GLN A 320 17.92 1.73 0.09
N ILE A 321 18.81 2.64 0.47
CA ILE A 321 18.45 3.85 1.20
C ILE A 321 17.81 4.84 0.23
N LYS A 322 16.62 5.35 0.57
CA LYS A 322 15.89 6.37 -0.17
C LYS A 322 16.08 7.74 0.49
N SER A 323 17.21 8.39 0.25
CA SER A 323 17.40 9.76 0.72
C SER A 323 16.37 10.71 0.07
N PRO A 324 16.03 11.86 0.68
CA PRO A 324 15.14 12.84 0.08
C PRO A 324 15.58 13.25 -1.33
N ALA A 325 16.89 13.48 -1.54
CA ALA A 325 17.45 13.80 -2.85
C ALA A 325 17.24 12.67 -3.86
N GLN A 326 17.37 11.40 -3.44
CA GLN A 326 17.13 10.25 -4.32
C GLN A 326 15.66 10.16 -4.74
N VAL A 327 14.73 10.42 -3.81
CA VAL A 327 13.28 10.44 -4.10
C VAL A 327 12.94 11.56 -5.10
N GLU A 328 13.58 12.72 -4.99
CA GLU A 328 13.44 13.80 -5.98
C GLU A 328 14.00 13.43 -7.36
N ILE A 329 15.16 12.76 -7.39
CA ILE A 329 15.81 12.32 -8.65
C ILE A 329 14.98 11.24 -9.33
N ASP A 330 14.47 10.26 -8.58
CA ASP A 330 13.61 9.18 -9.10
C ASP A 330 12.34 9.77 -9.72
N GLY A 331 11.80 10.84 -9.11
CA GLY A 331 10.68 11.61 -9.63
C GLY A 331 9.43 10.80 -9.88
N PHE A 332 8.62 11.31 -10.80
CA PHE A 332 7.34 10.70 -11.19
C PHE A 332 7.32 10.38 -12.67
N GLU A 333 6.58 9.34 -13.03
CA GLU A 333 6.40 8.93 -14.42
C GLU A 333 4.91 8.81 -14.74
N LEU A 334 4.48 9.51 -15.80
CA LEU A 334 3.11 9.47 -16.29
C LEU A 334 3.07 9.08 -17.74
N ARG A 335 2.19 8.15 -18.11
CA ARG A 335 1.94 7.78 -19.49
C ARG A 335 0.45 7.86 -19.80
N GLY A 336 0.11 8.44 -20.96
CA GLY A 336 -1.29 8.56 -21.40
C GLY A 336 -1.45 9.51 -22.57
N LEU A 337 -2.71 9.92 -22.79
CA LEU A 337 -3.07 10.91 -23.80
C LEU A 337 -3.11 12.31 -23.18
N ILE A 338 -2.60 13.30 -23.90
CA ILE A 338 -2.75 14.71 -23.54
C ILE A 338 -4.24 15.06 -23.63
N THR A 339 -4.85 15.51 -22.54
CA THR A 339 -6.28 15.88 -22.52
C THR A 339 -6.51 17.36 -22.80
N THR A 340 -5.63 18.23 -22.29
CA THR A 340 -5.64 19.67 -22.56
C THR A 340 -4.21 20.12 -22.88
N LEU A 341 -4.06 21.14 -23.71
CA LEU A 341 -2.76 21.73 -24.03
C LEU A 341 -2.92 23.25 -24.10
N ASP A 342 -2.10 23.95 -23.31
CA ASP A 342 -1.94 25.41 -23.38
C ASP A 342 -0.48 25.72 -23.73
N THR A 343 -0.27 26.13 -24.97
CA THR A 343 1.07 26.47 -25.49
C THR A 343 1.57 27.83 -25.00
N THR A 344 0.68 28.71 -24.52
CA THR A 344 1.04 30.07 -24.05
C THR A 344 1.77 29.98 -22.72
N VAL A 345 1.25 29.15 -21.79
CA VAL A 345 1.85 28.92 -20.47
C VAL A 345 2.70 27.64 -20.45
N GLN A 346 2.86 26.98 -21.58
CA GLN A 346 3.62 25.74 -21.77
C GLN A 346 3.20 24.62 -20.78
N ARG A 347 1.90 24.34 -20.74
CA ARG A 347 1.32 23.31 -19.89
C ARG A 347 0.35 22.41 -20.62
N PHE A 348 0.27 21.17 -20.19
CA PHE A 348 -0.78 20.25 -20.61
C PHE A 348 -1.23 19.37 -19.44
N THR A 349 -2.39 18.75 -19.56
CA THR A 349 -2.90 17.80 -18.59
C THR A 349 -2.71 16.37 -19.08
N LEU A 350 -2.18 15.52 -18.24
CA LEU A 350 -2.00 14.10 -18.46
C LEU A 350 -2.54 13.31 -17.27
N ARG A 351 -3.58 12.50 -17.46
CA ARG A 351 -4.26 11.75 -16.38
C ARG A 351 -4.67 12.63 -15.19
N GLY A 352 -5.18 13.82 -15.46
CA GLY A 352 -5.59 14.78 -14.42
C GLY A 352 -4.42 15.51 -13.76
N VAL A 353 -3.17 15.23 -14.08
CA VAL A 353 -2.00 15.93 -13.54
C VAL A 353 -1.57 17.03 -14.49
N SER A 354 -1.38 18.24 -13.98
CA SER A 354 -0.83 19.36 -14.74
C SER A 354 0.67 19.17 -14.96
N ILE A 355 1.09 19.14 -16.22
CA ILE A 355 2.47 18.99 -16.66
C ILE A 355 2.98 20.33 -17.15
N ASP A 356 4.02 20.84 -16.53
CA ASP A 356 4.71 22.07 -16.94
C ASP A 356 5.97 21.68 -17.74
N TYR A 357 6.02 22.13 -19.01
CA TYR A 357 7.13 21.85 -19.90
C TYR A 357 7.88 23.13 -20.33
N SER A 358 7.77 24.19 -19.52
CA SER A 358 8.45 25.47 -19.75
C SER A 358 9.97 25.41 -19.50
N GLY A 359 10.45 24.38 -18.80
CA GLY A 359 11.86 24.17 -18.50
C GLY A 359 12.64 23.46 -19.62
N LEU A 360 13.84 23.01 -19.28
CA LEU A 360 14.65 22.17 -20.19
C LEU A 360 14.06 20.75 -20.21
N VAL A 361 13.51 20.35 -21.33
CA VAL A 361 12.88 19.04 -21.55
C VAL A 361 13.65 18.25 -22.60
N ASP A 362 14.00 17.01 -22.27
CA ASP A 362 14.56 16.03 -23.21
C ASP A 362 13.41 15.38 -23.98
N TYR A 363 13.21 15.77 -25.24
CA TYR A 363 12.20 15.19 -26.12
C TYR A 363 12.73 13.95 -26.81
N ARG A 364 11.96 12.85 -26.80
CA ARG A 364 12.29 11.57 -27.43
C ARG A 364 11.19 11.16 -28.39
N ASP A 365 11.55 10.56 -29.51
CA ASP A 365 10.65 10.07 -30.56
C ASP A 365 9.69 11.15 -31.10
N GLY A 366 10.10 12.43 -30.99
CA GLY A 366 9.37 13.61 -31.40
C GLY A 366 10.00 14.88 -30.85
N THR A 367 9.31 16.00 -31.05
CA THR A 367 9.75 17.34 -30.65
C THR A 367 8.65 18.08 -29.90
N GLN A 368 8.95 19.24 -29.34
CA GLN A 368 7.94 20.10 -28.71
C GLN A 368 6.80 20.47 -29.67
N ALA A 369 7.08 20.62 -30.96
CA ALA A 369 6.08 20.95 -31.98
C ALA A 369 5.04 19.81 -32.20
N ASP A 370 5.36 18.60 -31.80
CA ASP A 370 4.47 17.43 -31.91
C ASP A 370 3.48 17.32 -30.75
N LEU A 371 3.60 18.19 -29.73
CA LEU A 371 2.64 18.24 -28.63
C LEU A 371 1.28 18.74 -29.17
N ARG A 372 0.26 17.93 -28.99
CA ARG A 372 -1.14 18.22 -29.35
C ARG A 372 -2.10 17.43 -28.47
N ALA A 373 -3.34 17.86 -28.42
CA ALA A 373 -4.39 17.07 -27.76
C ALA A 373 -4.45 15.65 -28.35
N LEU A 374 -4.68 14.67 -27.51
CA LEU A 374 -4.72 13.24 -27.82
C LEU A 374 -3.38 12.63 -28.28
N ALA A 375 -2.27 13.38 -28.24
CA ALA A 375 -0.95 12.76 -28.41
C ALA A 375 -0.68 11.82 -27.24
N SER A 376 -0.19 10.60 -27.55
CA SER A 376 0.24 9.63 -26.54
C SER A 376 1.68 9.94 -26.12
N VAL A 377 1.88 10.23 -24.86
CA VAL A 377 3.20 10.58 -24.32
C VAL A 377 3.50 9.83 -23.02
N GLU A 378 4.79 9.67 -22.76
CA GLU A 378 5.33 9.33 -21.44
C GLU A 378 6.14 10.50 -20.94
N VAL A 379 5.81 11.00 -19.77
CA VAL A 379 6.46 12.13 -19.12
C VAL A 379 7.18 11.64 -17.88
N ARG A 380 8.45 12.02 -17.74
CA ARG A 380 9.18 11.95 -16.47
C ARG A 380 9.44 13.35 -15.96
N GLY A 381 9.31 13.53 -14.66
CA GLY A 381 9.49 14.84 -14.08
C GLY A 381 9.50 14.81 -12.55
N ARG A 382 9.70 15.97 -11.98
CA ARG A 382 9.67 16.20 -10.52
C ARG A 382 8.55 17.15 -10.18
N LEU A 383 8.09 17.15 -8.93
CA LEU A 383 7.07 18.11 -8.49
C LEU A 383 7.62 19.55 -8.52
N SER A 384 6.73 20.48 -8.82
CA SER A 384 6.92 21.89 -8.53
C SER A 384 7.06 22.11 -7.03
N SER A 385 7.66 23.22 -6.62
CA SER A 385 7.86 23.55 -5.20
C SER A 385 6.56 23.62 -4.38
N ASP A 386 5.44 23.87 -5.04
CA ASP A 386 4.10 23.87 -4.45
C ASP A 386 3.43 22.48 -4.46
N GLY A 387 4.06 21.45 -5.01
CA GLY A 387 3.54 20.07 -5.06
C GLY A 387 2.31 19.85 -5.93
N THR A 388 1.91 20.83 -6.75
CA THR A 388 0.66 20.78 -7.52
C THR A 388 0.83 20.39 -8.98
N ARG A 389 2.07 20.46 -9.50
CA ARG A 389 2.38 20.22 -10.92
C ARG A 389 3.60 19.33 -11.06
N LEU A 390 3.69 18.65 -12.19
CA LEU A 390 4.88 17.92 -12.58
C LEU A 390 5.70 18.76 -13.57
N LEU A 391 6.90 19.15 -13.18
CA LEU A 391 7.90 19.80 -14.04
C LEU A 391 8.55 18.73 -14.91
N ALA A 392 8.22 18.71 -16.20
CA ALA A 392 8.74 17.71 -17.12
C ALA A 392 10.26 17.85 -17.29
N THR A 393 10.99 16.75 -17.15
CA THR A 393 12.41 16.63 -17.49
C THR A 393 12.61 15.83 -18.77
N ARG A 394 11.68 14.93 -19.09
CA ARG A 394 11.65 14.15 -20.33
C ARG A 394 10.23 13.95 -20.81
N ILE A 395 10.02 14.07 -22.10
CA ILE A 395 8.77 13.70 -22.78
C ILE A 395 9.14 12.77 -23.94
N THR A 396 8.58 11.56 -23.90
CA THR A 396 8.75 10.54 -24.95
C THR A 396 7.42 10.36 -25.67
N PHE A 397 7.39 10.57 -26.97
CA PHE A 397 6.20 10.30 -27.79
C PHE A 397 6.05 8.81 -28.01
N ARG A 398 4.80 8.30 -27.86
CA ARG A 398 4.46 6.91 -28.07
C ARG A 398 3.53 6.79 -29.28
N ARG A 399 3.89 5.91 -30.20
CA ARG A 399 3.09 5.59 -31.39
C ARG A 399 2.04 4.56 -31.11
#